data_2c4af73ba0b87e66145157492275c12c
#
_entry.id   2c4af73ba0b87e66145157492275c12c
#
_cell.length_a   1.000
_cell.length_b   1.000
_cell.length_c   1.000
_cell.angle_alpha   90.00
_cell.angle_beta   90.00
_cell.angle_gamma   90.00
#
_symmetry.space_group_name_H-M   'P 1'
#
loop_
_entity.id
_entity.type
_entity.pdbx_description
1 polymer ?
#
loop_
_entity_poly.entity_id
_entity_poly.type
_entity_poly.pdbx_seq_one_letter_code
_entity_poly.pdbx_strand_id
1 'polypeptide(L)'
;EAQQGNYMVFFPSYRLMQDVYEVFAGKAADSCEILMQHSNMKEHEREAFLEEFEKERQGTLVAFCVMGGIFGEGIDLKNDRLIGAIIVGTGLPQVSDEREILKNYYDERGLSGFDYAFRYPGMNKVLQAAGRVIRTSEDRGVILLLDERFLQREYGALFPREWEKRSVCGLPQLREEVSRFWSDVREEL
;
A
#
# COMPACT_ATOMS: atom_id res chain seq x y z
N GLU A 1 12.99 -11.35 -1.17
CA GLU A 1 14.17 -12.02 -0.56
C GLU A 1 15.16 -11.04 0.09
N ALA A 2 14.94 -9.73 0.05
CA ALA A 2 15.82 -8.76 0.72
C ALA A 2 15.65 -8.84 2.26
N GLN A 3 14.43 -9.08 2.73
CA GLN A 3 14.09 -9.29 4.13
C GLN A 3 12.86 -10.20 4.22
N GLN A 4 12.93 -11.22 5.05
CA GLN A 4 11.78 -12.05 5.41
C GLN A 4 10.85 -11.28 6.35
N GLY A 5 9.56 -11.51 6.25
CA GLY A 5 8.54 -10.87 7.08
C GLY A 5 7.21 -10.71 6.36
N ASN A 6 6.32 -9.92 6.94
CA ASN A 6 4.97 -9.75 6.40
C ASN A 6 4.85 -8.47 5.58
N TYR A 7 4.27 -8.60 4.41
CA TYR A 7 4.06 -7.54 3.43
C TYR A 7 2.59 -7.45 3.02
N MET A 8 2.08 -6.24 2.81
CA MET A 8 0.79 -6.01 2.17
C MET A 8 0.96 -5.33 0.83
N VAL A 9 0.23 -5.81 -0.18
CA VAL A 9 0.14 -5.19 -1.50
C VAL A 9 -1.26 -4.63 -1.68
N PHE A 10 -1.37 -3.32 -1.85
CA PHE A 10 -2.64 -2.62 -1.97
C PHE A 10 -2.94 -2.26 -3.42
N PHE A 11 -4.08 -2.69 -3.90
CA PHE A 11 -4.54 -2.49 -5.28
C PHE A 11 -5.71 -1.52 -5.35
N PRO A 12 -5.90 -0.81 -6.46
CA PRO A 12 -7.03 0.10 -6.64
C PRO A 12 -8.36 -0.62 -6.88
N SER A 13 -8.34 -1.92 -7.23
CA SER A 13 -9.54 -2.71 -7.48
C SER A 13 -9.31 -4.21 -7.28
N TYR A 14 -10.38 -4.94 -7.00
CA TYR A 14 -10.36 -6.41 -6.90
C TYR A 14 -9.92 -7.07 -8.21
N ARG A 15 -10.34 -6.51 -9.37
CA ARG A 15 -9.96 -7.06 -10.67
C ARG A 15 -8.45 -7.04 -10.89
N LEU A 16 -7.82 -5.86 -10.73
CA LEU A 16 -6.36 -5.77 -10.89
C LEU A 16 -5.61 -6.61 -9.86
N MET A 17 -6.13 -6.65 -8.63
CA MET A 17 -5.56 -7.51 -7.59
C MET A 17 -5.56 -8.97 -8.01
N GLN A 18 -6.67 -9.47 -8.55
CA GLN A 18 -6.80 -10.86 -8.99
C GLN A 18 -5.92 -11.16 -10.20
N ASP A 19 -5.90 -10.27 -11.21
CA ASP A 19 -5.03 -10.42 -12.39
C ASP A 19 -3.55 -10.54 -12.00
N VAL A 20 -3.09 -9.71 -11.04
CA VAL A 20 -1.71 -9.75 -10.54
C VAL A 20 -1.47 -10.99 -9.66
N TYR A 21 -2.44 -11.35 -8.82
CA TYR A 21 -2.34 -12.53 -7.97
C TYR A 21 -2.11 -13.82 -8.78
N GLU A 22 -2.85 -14.03 -9.85
CA GLU A 22 -2.71 -15.22 -10.71
C GLU A 22 -1.29 -15.34 -11.28
N VAL A 23 -0.71 -14.22 -11.73
CA VAL A 23 0.67 -14.19 -12.26
C VAL A 23 1.70 -14.36 -11.13
N PHE A 24 1.48 -13.73 -9.99
CA PHE A 24 2.38 -13.77 -8.85
C PHE A 24 2.41 -15.16 -8.21
N ALA A 25 1.26 -15.74 -7.94
CA ALA A 25 1.15 -17.06 -7.34
C ALA A 25 1.86 -18.14 -8.16
N GLY A 26 1.75 -18.06 -9.50
CA GLY A 26 2.46 -18.98 -10.39
C GLY A 26 4.00 -18.86 -10.37
N LYS A 27 4.54 -17.73 -9.89
CA LYS A 27 5.99 -17.47 -9.83
C LYS A 27 6.59 -17.58 -8.44
N ALA A 28 5.78 -17.36 -7.41
CA ALA A 28 6.24 -17.15 -6.03
C ALA A 28 5.76 -18.24 -5.06
N ALA A 29 5.00 -19.24 -5.52
CA ALA A 29 4.38 -20.28 -4.68
C ALA A 29 5.37 -21.01 -3.76
N ASP A 30 6.62 -21.20 -4.21
CA ASP A 30 7.65 -21.87 -3.43
C ASP A 30 8.49 -20.92 -2.57
N SER A 31 8.26 -19.59 -2.65
CA SER A 31 9.11 -18.59 -2.00
C SER A 31 8.44 -17.78 -0.89
N CYS A 32 7.12 -17.76 -0.85
CA CYS A 32 6.37 -17.07 0.19
C CYS A 32 4.95 -17.63 0.34
N GLU A 33 4.37 -17.42 1.51
CA GLU A 33 2.94 -17.63 1.71
C GLU A 33 2.16 -16.44 1.13
N ILE A 34 1.00 -16.72 0.55
CA ILE A 34 0.19 -15.69 -0.11
C ILE A 34 -1.21 -15.71 0.48
N LEU A 35 -1.67 -14.54 0.91
CA LEU A 35 -3.06 -14.30 1.28
C LEU A 35 -3.72 -13.36 0.26
N MET A 36 -5.01 -13.53 0.04
CA MET A 36 -5.79 -12.62 -0.80
C MET A 36 -7.10 -12.25 -0.13
N GLN A 37 -7.37 -10.96 -0.08
CA GLN A 37 -8.65 -10.42 0.37
C GLN A 37 -9.77 -10.82 -0.61
N HIS A 38 -10.88 -11.32 -0.09
CA HIS A 38 -12.08 -11.58 -0.88
C HIS A 38 -13.10 -10.45 -0.72
N SER A 39 -13.92 -10.26 -1.75
CA SER A 39 -15.09 -9.39 -1.65
C SER A 39 -16.10 -10.00 -0.64
N ASN A 40 -16.72 -9.15 0.17
CA ASN A 40 -17.74 -9.55 1.14
C ASN A 40 -17.25 -10.51 2.26
N MET A 41 -15.97 -10.37 2.69
CA MET A 41 -15.48 -11.09 3.87
C MET A 41 -16.33 -10.76 5.09
N LYS A 42 -16.76 -11.81 5.78
CA LYS A 42 -17.45 -11.71 7.08
C LYS A 42 -16.44 -11.35 8.18
N GLU A 43 -16.92 -10.92 9.34
CA GLU A 43 -16.06 -10.48 10.44
C GLU A 43 -15.03 -11.54 10.85
N HIS A 44 -15.47 -12.80 11.06
CA HIS A 44 -14.57 -13.89 11.42
C HIS A 44 -13.51 -14.22 10.35
N GLU A 45 -13.82 -13.98 9.05
CA GLU A 45 -12.85 -14.16 7.96
C GLU A 45 -11.81 -13.03 7.95
N ARG A 46 -12.24 -11.82 8.34
CA ARG A 46 -11.33 -10.68 8.54
C ARG A 46 -10.40 -10.92 9.73
N GLU A 47 -10.95 -11.39 10.84
CA GLU A 47 -10.16 -11.74 12.03
C GLU A 47 -9.15 -12.83 11.69
N ALA A 48 -9.56 -13.92 11.05
CA ALA A 48 -8.64 -14.98 10.61
C ALA A 48 -7.56 -14.48 9.64
N PHE A 49 -7.89 -13.56 8.74
CA PHE A 49 -6.91 -12.93 7.84
C PHE A 49 -5.86 -12.14 8.63
N LEU A 50 -6.26 -11.41 9.66
CA LEU A 50 -5.37 -10.61 10.50
C LEU A 50 -4.53 -11.49 11.44
N GLU A 51 -5.07 -12.56 11.97
CA GLU A 51 -4.35 -13.54 12.79
C GLU A 51 -3.15 -14.14 12.05
N GLU A 52 -3.20 -14.22 10.71
CA GLU A 52 -2.05 -14.67 9.93
C GLU A 52 -0.82 -13.79 10.09
N PHE A 53 -0.99 -12.49 10.35
CA PHE A 53 0.11 -11.56 10.60
C PHE A 53 0.69 -11.68 12.03
N GLU A 54 -0.04 -12.33 12.93
CA GLU A 54 0.39 -12.53 14.32
C GLU A 54 1.20 -13.81 14.52
N LYS A 55 1.15 -14.72 13.55
CA LYS A 55 1.87 -15.99 13.62
C LYS A 55 3.39 -15.78 13.52
N GLU A 56 4.12 -16.42 14.41
CA GLU A 56 5.55 -16.60 14.22
C GLU A 56 5.78 -17.47 12.97
N ARG A 57 6.54 -16.93 12.03
CA ARG A 57 6.76 -17.63 10.77
C ARG A 57 8.22 -17.54 10.33
N GLN A 58 8.72 -18.66 9.82
CA GLN A 58 10.00 -18.69 9.13
C GLN A 58 9.73 -18.51 7.63
N GLY A 59 9.87 -17.27 7.15
CA GLY A 59 9.61 -16.95 5.74
C GLY A 59 8.90 -15.62 5.54
N THR A 60 8.28 -15.49 4.40
CA THR A 60 7.59 -14.27 3.99
C THR A 60 6.11 -14.52 3.76
N LEU A 61 5.27 -13.65 4.28
CA LEU A 61 3.86 -13.55 3.96
C LEU A 61 3.63 -12.34 3.06
N VAL A 62 2.91 -12.53 1.97
CA VAL A 62 2.46 -11.46 1.08
C VAL A 62 0.94 -11.46 1.01
N ALA A 63 0.31 -10.42 1.54
CA ALA A 63 -1.14 -10.29 1.54
C ALA A 63 -1.59 -9.28 0.48
N PHE A 64 -2.51 -9.71 -0.38
CA PHE A 64 -3.12 -8.91 -1.44
C PHE A 64 -4.41 -8.28 -0.94
N CYS A 65 -4.49 -6.96 -0.92
CA CYS A 65 -5.60 -6.17 -0.40
C CYS A 65 -6.05 -5.08 -1.37
N VAL A 66 -7.28 -4.60 -1.21
CA VAL A 66 -7.79 -3.45 -1.99
C VAL A 66 -7.70 -2.18 -1.14
N MET A 67 -7.18 -1.09 -1.73
CA MET A 67 -7.09 0.22 -1.09
C MET A 67 -8.48 0.76 -0.70
N GLY A 68 -8.58 1.32 0.51
CA GLY A 68 -9.86 1.85 1.02
C GLY A 68 -10.91 0.78 1.28
N GLY A 69 -10.52 -0.51 1.25
CA GLY A 69 -11.33 -1.63 1.70
C GLY A 69 -11.19 -1.86 3.21
N ILE A 70 -11.75 -2.99 3.65
CA ILE A 70 -11.80 -3.38 5.07
C ILE A 70 -10.43 -3.45 5.76
N PHE A 71 -9.34 -3.62 5.02
CA PHE A 71 -7.97 -3.62 5.51
C PHE A 71 -7.24 -2.28 5.32
N GLY A 72 -7.87 -1.30 4.69
CA GLY A 72 -7.41 0.08 4.62
C GLY A 72 -7.66 0.87 5.90
N GLU A 73 -8.64 0.45 6.73
CA GLU A 73 -9.06 1.13 7.96
C GLU A 73 -9.13 0.13 9.12
N GLY A 74 -8.81 0.60 10.35
CA GLY A 74 -9.09 -0.17 11.57
C GLY A 74 -8.19 -1.40 11.85
N ILE A 75 -7.12 -1.63 11.10
CA ILE A 75 -6.16 -2.71 11.39
C ILE A 75 -5.08 -2.18 12.33
N ASP A 76 -4.83 -2.88 13.41
CA ASP A 76 -3.76 -2.58 14.37
C ASP A 76 -2.71 -3.70 14.36
N LEU A 77 -1.88 -3.73 13.32
CA LEU A 77 -0.69 -4.60 13.27
C LEU A 77 0.48 -3.84 13.91
N LYS A 78 0.78 -4.16 15.17
CA LYS A 78 1.86 -3.51 15.93
C LYS A 78 3.19 -4.20 15.71
N ASN A 79 4.28 -3.45 15.87
CA ASN A 79 5.68 -3.90 15.78
C ASN A 79 6.00 -4.51 14.39
N ASP A 80 6.87 -5.50 14.35
CA ASP A 80 7.38 -6.15 13.13
C ASP A 80 6.34 -7.03 12.41
N ARG A 81 5.05 -6.93 12.77
CA ARG A 81 3.97 -7.70 12.13
C ARG A 81 3.67 -7.29 10.70
N LEU A 82 4.09 -6.09 10.30
CA LEU A 82 4.02 -5.62 8.92
C LEU A 82 5.25 -4.75 8.63
N ILE A 83 6.17 -5.26 7.84
CA ILE A 83 7.43 -4.59 7.54
C ILE A 83 7.48 -3.98 6.13
N GLY A 84 6.43 -4.13 5.34
CA GLY A 84 6.37 -3.49 4.04
C GLY A 84 4.97 -3.33 3.47
N ALA A 85 4.74 -2.20 2.81
CA ALA A 85 3.56 -1.93 1.99
C ALA A 85 3.95 -1.63 0.56
N ILE A 86 3.32 -2.31 -0.38
CA ILE A 86 3.43 -2.05 -1.82
C ILE A 86 2.10 -1.47 -2.29
N ILE A 87 2.10 -0.25 -2.78
CA ILE A 87 0.90 0.48 -3.17
C ILE A 87 0.88 0.63 -4.68
N VAL A 88 -0.07 -0.03 -5.32
CA VAL A 88 -0.25 -0.05 -6.77
C VAL A 88 -1.29 0.98 -7.17
N GLY A 89 -0.85 2.01 -7.91
CA GLY A 89 -1.73 3.11 -8.33
C GLY A 89 -1.97 4.16 -7.25
N THR A 90 -2.63 5.24 -7.64
CA THR A 90 -2.86 6.43 -6.82
C THR A 90 -4.19 6.41 -6.06
N GLY A 91 -4.87 5.28 -6.00
CA GLY A 91 -6.09 5.10 -5.21
C GLY A 91 -7.31 5.92 -5.67
N LEU A 92 -7.27 6.51 -6.88
CA LEU A 92 -8.37 7.35 -7.38
C LEU A 92 -9.71 6.62 -7.27
N PRO A 93 -10.75 7.28 -6.74
CA PRO A 93 -12.12 6.75 -6.77
C PRO A 93 -12.59 6.51 -8.20
N GLN A 94 -13.52 5.59 -8.37
CA GLN A 94 -14.20 5.42 -9.65
C GLN A 94 -15.02 6.67 -9.99
N VAL A 95 -15.14 6.95 -11.28
CA VAL A 95 -16.01 8.00 -11.79
C VAL A 95 -17.46 7.63 -11.48
N SER A 96 -18.20 8.55 -10.88
CA SER A 96 -19.63 8.44 -10.59
C SER A 96 -20.28 9.81 -10.72
N ASP A 97 -21.62 9.84 -10.84
CA ASP A 97 -22.37 11.09 -10.95
C ASP A 97 -22.10 12.00 -9.73
N GLU A 98 -22.03 11.44 -8.53
CA GLU A 98 -21.71 12.22 -7.32
C GLU A 98 -20.32 12.84 -7.39
N ARG A 99 -19.34 12.12 -7.95
CA ARG A 99 -17.97 12.63 -8.12
C ARG A 99 -17.91 13.73 -9.17
N GLU A 100 -18.65 13.61 -10.25
CA GLU A 100 -18.74 14.66 -11.28
C GLU A 100 -19.47 15.90 -10.73
N ILE A 101 -20.54 15.76 -9.97
CA ILE A 101 -21.21 16.87 -9.29
C ILE A 101 -20.22 17.57 -8.33
N LEU A 102 -19.50 16.83 -7.53
CA LEU A 102 -18.51 17.37 -6.60
C LEU A 102 -17.40 18.12 -7.33
N LYS A 103 -16.88 17.53 -8.41
CA LYS A 103 -15.87 18.14 -9.26
C LYS A 103 -16.36 19.47 -9.81
N ASN A 104 -17.54 19.51 -10.43
CA ASN A 104 -18.12 20.73 -11.00
C ASN A 104 -18.37 21.80 -9.94
N TYR A 105 -18.84 21.42 -8.75
CA TYR A 105 -19.05 22.32 -7.62
C TYR A 105 -17.76 23.07 -7.23
N TYR A 106 -16.61 22.41 -7.20
CA TYR A 106 -15.34 23.05 -6.90
C TYR A 106 -14.78 23.84 -8.08
N ASP A 107 -14.93 23.37 -9.32
CA ASP A 107 -14.50 24.07 -10.53
C ASP A 107 -15.23 25.43 -10.67
N GLU A 108 -16.53 25.50 -10.39
CA GLU A 108 -17.32 26.74 -10.37
C GLU A 108 -16.84 27.76 -9.33
N ARG A 109 -16.11 27.33 -8.32
CA ARG A 109 -15.53 28.17 -7.25
C ARG A 109 -14.05 28.53 -7.50
N GLY A 110 -13.53 28.22 -8.68
CA GLY A 110 -12.15 28.51 -9.04
C GLY A 110 -11.13 27.59 -8.36
N LEU A 111 -11.57 26.46 -7.83
CA LEU A 111 -10.72 25.43 -7.25
C LEU A 111 -10.56 24.26 -8.23
N SER A 112 -9.54 23.43 -8.04
CA SER A 112 -9.39 22.22 -8.86
C SER A 112 -10.41 21.16 -8.46
N GLY A 113 -11.51 21.05 -9.19
CA GLY A 113 -12.54 20.04 -8.90
C GLY A 113 -12.00 18.62 -8.97
N PHE A 114 -11.04 18.35 -9.86
CA PHE A 114 -10.39 17.04 -9.92
C PHE A 114 -9.64 16.70 -8.63
N ASP A 115 -8.98 17.68 -8.03
CA ASP A 115 -8.26 17.45 -6.78
C ASP A 115 -9.19 17.04 -5.65
N TYR A 116 -10.28 17.75 -5.47
CA TYR A 116 -11.25 17.48 -4.40
C TYR A 116 -12.07 16.21 -4.64
N ALA A 117 -12.47 15.94 -5.88
CA ALA A 117 -13.28 14.78 -6.19
C ALA A 117 -12.48 13.47 -6.29
N PHE A 118 -11.22 13.53 -6.73
CA PHE A 118 -10.45 12.35 -7.08
C PHE A 118 -9.07 12.27 -6.43
N ARG A 119 -8.19 13.29 -6.61
CA ARG A 119 -6.79 13.20 -6.18
C ARG A 119 -6.65 13.14 -4.66
N TYR A 120 -7.27 14.03 -3.92
CA TYR A 120 -7.18 14.05 -2.45
C TYR A 120 -7.79 12.78 -1.83
N PRO A 121 -9.00 12.34 -2.20
CA PRO A 121 -9.52 11.07 -1.72
C PRO A 121 -8.66 9.87 -2.08
N GLY A 122 -8.04 9.87 -3.27
CA GLY A 122 -7.12 8.83 -3.68
C GLY A 122 -5.86 8.80 -2.82
N MET A 123 -5.21 9.96 -2.65
CA MET A 123 -4.02 10.08 -1.82
C MET A 123 -4.28 9.75 -0.35
N ASN A 124 -5.44 10.09 0.18
CA ASN A 124 -5.81 9.67 1.54
C ASN A 124 -5.78 8.15 1.70
N LYS A 125 -6.27 7.39 0.73
CA LYS A 125 -6.19 5.92 0.75
C LYS A 125 -4.74 5.42 0.69
N VAL A 126 -3.90 6.06 -0.15
CA VAL A 126 -2.47 5.76 -0.24
C VAL A 126 -1.77 5.98 1.10
N LEU A 127 -2.00 7.14 1.73
CA LEU A 127 -1.42 7.48 3.02
C LEU A 127 -1.93 6.57 4.16
N GLN A 128 -3.20 6.20 4.15
CA GLN A 128 -3.76 5.24 5.09
C GLN A 128 -3.09 3.86 4.95
N ALA A 129 -2.92 3.37 3.72
CA ALA A 129 -2.26 2.10 3.44
C ALA A 129 -0.78 2.12 3.89
N ALA A 130 -0.06 3.19 3.56
CA ALA A 130 1.33 3.38 3.97
C ALA A 130 1.50 3.48 5.50
N GLY A 131 0.59 4.18 6.18
CA GLY A 131 0.56 4.33 7.63
C GLY A 131 0.30 3.03 8.41
N ARG A 132 0.09 1.90 7.71
CA ARG A 132 0.01 0.59 8.36
C ARG A 132 1.38 0.03 8.72
N VAL A 133 2.44 0.45 8.01
CA VAL A 133 3.81 -0.03 8.24
C VAL A 133 4.52 0.76 9.34
N ILE A 134 4.43 2.09 9.30
CA ILE A 134 5.12 2.98 10.23
C ILE A 134 4.09 3.70 11.10
N ARG A 135 4.05 3.39 12.38
CA ARG A 135 3.11 3.95 13.37
C ARG A 135 3.81 4.63 14.53
N THR A 136 4.97 4.14 14.89
CA THR A 136 5.78 4.64 15.98
C THR A 136 7.16 5.05 15.48
N SER A 137 7.93 5.75 16.31
CA SER A 137 9.32 6.11 16.01
C SER A 137 10.27 4.90 15.98
N GLU A 138 9.83 3.77 16.49
CA GLU A 138 10.63 2.53 16.57
C GLU A 138 10.36 1.59 15.40
N ASP A 139 9.22 1.76 14.71
CA ASP A 139 8.89 0.92 13.57
C ASP A 139 9.87 1.13 12.40
N ARG A 140 10.25 0.04 11.77
CA ARG A 140 11.09 0.01 10.58
C ARG A 140 10.38 -0.75 9.48
N GLY A 141 10.40 -0.19 8.27
CA GLY A 141 9.76 -0.85 7.14
C GLY A 141 9.93 -0.10 5.83
N VAL A 142 9.48 -0.72 4.76
CA VAL A 142 9.56 -0.16 3.41
C VAL A 142 8.17 0.15 2.85
N ILE A 143 8.05 1.28 2.16
CA ILE A 143 6.84 1.66 1.44
C ILE A 143 7.22 1.83 -0.02
N LEU A 144 6.63 1.02 -0.90
CA LEU A 144 6.85 1.09 -2.34
C LEU A 144 5.61 1.68 -3.02
N LEU A 145 5.79 2.75 -3.76
CA LEU A 145 4.74 3.41 -4.54
C LEU A 145 4.92 3.07 -6.03
N LEU A 146 4.04 2.28 -6.60
CA LEU A 146 4.11 1.76 -7.97
C LEU A 146 3.12 2.48 -8.88
N ASP A 147 3.44 3.71 -9.26
CA ASP A 147 2.71 4.48 -10.27
C ASP A 147 3.53 5.73 -10.66
N GLU A 148 3.67 6.01 -11.94
CA GLU A 148 4.44 7.16 -12.43
C GLU A 148 3.82 8.51 -12.02
N ARG A 149 2.51 8.54 -11.75
CA ARG A 149 1.84 9.76 -11.26
C ARG A 149 2.39 10.28 -9.95
N PHE A 150 2.98 9.42 -9.12
CA PHE A 150 3.66 9.85 -7.90
C PHE A 150 4.89 10.74 -8.14
N LEU A 151 5.42 10.76 -9.38
CA LEU A 151 6.50 11.65 -9.79
C LEU A 151 5.99 13.05 -10.18
N GLN A 152 4.70 13.22 -10.39
CA GLN A 152 4.11 14.52 -10.72
C GLN A 152 4.11 15.42 -9.48
N ARG A 153 4.34 16.72 -9.70
CA ARG A 153 4.43 17.74 -8.64
C ARG A 153 3.19 17.77 -7.75
N GLU A 154 2.02 17.62 -8.35
CA GLU A 154 0.72 17.68 -7.69
C GLU A 154 0.49 16.52 -6.72
N TYR A 155 1.05 15.34 -7.00
CA TYR A 155 1.04 14.22 -6.08
C TYR A 155 2.15 14.32 -5.05
N GLY A 156 3.35 14.71 -5.47
CA GLY A 156 4.49 14.91 -4.57
C GLY A 156 4.24 15.95 -3.48
N ALA A 157 3.43 16.98 -3.78
CA ALA A 157 3.04 18.00 -2.81
C ALA A 157 2.12 17.48 -1.69
N LEU A 158 1.53 16.31 -1.87
CA LEU A 158 0.65 15.66 -0.89
C LEU A 158 1.38 14.63 -0.02
N PHE A 159 2.66 14.42 -0.26
CA PHE A 159 3.46 13.50 0.55
C PHE A 159 3.75 14.09 1.94
N PRO A 160 3.75 13.28 2.97
CA PRO A 160 4.16 13.71 4.31
C PRO A 160 5.66 14.07 4.32
N ARG A 161 6.08 14.87 5.28
CA ARG A 161 7.47 15.34 5.41
C ARG A 161 8.46 14.20 5.55
N GLU A 162 8.06 13.13 6.20
CA GLU A 162 8.86 11.92 6.42
C GLU A 162 9.29 11.26 5.10
N TRP A 163 8.56 11.52 4.00
CA TRP A 163 8.88 11.01 2.68
C TRP A 163 9.78 11.92 1.82
N GLU A 164 10.30 13.01 2.38
CA GLU A 164 11.21 13.90 1.65
C GLU A 164 12.49 13.19 1.18
N LYS A 165 12.99 12.22 1.97
CA LYS A 165 14.20 11.43 1.66
C LYS A 165 13.90 10.14 0.87
N ARG A 166 12.79 10.10 0.11
CA ARG A 166 12.45 8.93 -0.71
C ARG A 166 13.45 8.72 -1.85
N SER A 167 13.71 7.46 -2.20
CA SER A 167 14.42 7.10 -3.41
C SER A 167 13.45 6.95 -4.59
N VAL A 168 13.89 7.37 -5.77
CA VAL A 168 13.19 7.11 -7.04
C VAL A 168 14.10 6.23 -7.89
N CYS A 169 13.66 5.01 -8.17
CA CYS A 169 14.47 4.04 -8.89
C CYS A 169 13.63 3.20 -9.85
N GLY A 170 14.28 2.60 -10.85
CA GLY A 170 13.67 1.58 -11.69
C GLY A 170 13.74 0.20 -11.03
N LEU A 171 13.02 -0.78 -11.61
CA LEU A 171 12.99 -2.15 -11.09
C LEU A 171 14.38 -2.79 -10.90
N PRO A 172 15.39 -2.58 -11.77
CA PRO A 172 16.72 -3.17 -11.54
C PRO A 172 17.38 -2.68 -10.25
N GLN A 173 17.24 -1.41 -9.92
CA GLN A 173 17.84 -0.78 -8.73
C GLN A 173 17.02 -1.02 -7.45
N LEU A 174 15.73 -1.32 -7.59
CA LEU A 174 14.82 -1.49 -6.45
C LEU A 174 15.34 -2.56 -5.46
N ARG A 175 15.84 -3.66 -5.98
CA ARG A 175 16.39 -4.75 -5.15
C ARG A 175 17.57 -4.27 -4.31
N GLU A 176 18.47 -3.51 -4.91
CA GLU A 176 19.66 -2.97 -4.24
C GLU A 176 19.26 -1.96 -3.15
N GLU A 177 18.33 -1.05 -3.46
CA GLU A 177 17.83 -0.04 -2.53
C GLU A 177 17.18 -0.69 -1.30
N VAL A 178 16.28 -1.66 -1.51
CA VAL A 178 15.61 -2.36 -0.41
C VAL A 178 16.60 -3.21 0.40
N SER A 179 17.55 -3.87 -0.27
CA SER A 179 18.57 -4.67 0.43
C SER A 179 19.49 -3.80 1.27
N ARG A 180 19.89 -2.63 0.77
CA ARG A 180 20.70 -1.65 1.49
C ARG A 180 19.97 -1.17 2.74
N PHE A 181 18.72 -0.74 2.57
CA PHE A 181 17.90 -0.29 3.71
C PHE A 181 17.88 -1.34 4.84
N TRP A 182 17.60 -2.60 4.53
CA TRP A 182 17.55 -3.64 5.55
C TRP A 182 18.93 -4.02 6.11
N SER A 183 20.01 -3.80 5.38
CA SER A 183 21.37 -3.96 5.91
C SER A 183 21.68 -2.85 6.93
N ASP A 184 21.37 -1.61 6.60
CA ASP A 184 21.57 -0.47 7.50
C ASP A 184 20.75 -0.63 8.79
N VAL A 185 19.48 -1.08 8.69
CA VAL A 185 18.63 -1.37 9.87
C VAL A 185 19.24 -2.45 10.78
N ARG A 186 19.84 -3.50 10.21
CA ARG A 186 20.49 -4.56 11.01
C ARG A 186 21.78 -4.11 11.68
N GLU A 187 22.47 -3.14 11.14
CA GLU A 187 23.69 -2.57 11.74
C GLU A 187 23.39 -1.58 12.89
N GLU A 188 22.17 -1.03 12.93
CA GLU A 188 21.71 -0.11 13.98
C GLU A 188 21.14 -0.83 15.21
N LEU A 189 20.84 -2.14 15.12
CA LEU A 189 20.29 -2.99 16.20
C LEU A 189 21.39 -3.76 16.93
#